data_e399272c52008551e0359bfc61762fd7
#
_entry.id   e399272c52008551e0359bfc61762fd7
#
_cell.length_a   1.000
_cell.length_b   1.000
_cell.length_c   1.000
_cell.angle_alpha   90.00
_cell.angle_beta   90.00
_cell.angle_gamma   90.00
#
_symmetry.space_group_name_H-M   'P 1'
#
loop_
_entity.id
_entity.type
_entity.pdbx_description
1 polymer ?
#
loop_
_entity_poly.entity_id
_entity_poly.type
_entity_poly.pdbx_seq_one_letter_code
_entity_poly.pdbx_strand_id
1 'polypeptide(L)'
;ELSSRGVETVAIAPRNLVDAAVYGVELPAHVSSYVVEHRDQLELLWDMPVEFPDEAFAAVASAGMKAVPRLSNPPWGMPESWRQYNPTLVILGAVESPGFPDRLGEYARLFAEMGIRVGVVEFAQQKGAPQLAPASQMVRVHGINQRELESLSADRIVSRYLRGVRERNIRVLYLRPFLEGENPWARSLAVLTSLTDQLHAGGYRLGESAPFPEWQVPLLVSVVIWLGIWAGAALLLGEWIKFPASVLWASAVLGTAATTALALKNLQLAQQGAAFLAAVAFPCLALKAKRGRSTLARFAAVSGVSIAGGLLV
;
A
#
# COMPACT_ATOMS: atom_id res chain seq x y z
N GLU A 1 8.56 7.56 -27.92
CA GLU A 1 7.13 7.20 -28.02
C GLU A 1 6.50 6.99 -26.63
N LEU A 2 7.11 6.18 -25.71
CA LEU A 2 6.57 5.98 -24.35
C LEU A 2 6.53 7.29 -23.56
N SER A 3 7.60 8.07 -23.57
CA SER A 3 7.69 9.34 -22.85
C SER A 3 6.65 10.34 -23.35
N SER A 4 6.40 10.42 -24.65
CA SER A 4 5.36 11.31 -25.22
C SER A 4 3.93 10.90 -24.84
N ARG A 5 3.74 9.70 -24.28
CA ARG A 5 2.47 9.18 -23.78
C ARG A 5 2.36 9.20 -22.25
N GLY A 6 3.25 9.94 -21.57
CA GLY A 6 3.21 10.11 -20.13
C GLY A 6 3.92 9.01 -19.31
N VAL A 7 4.73 8.16 -19.95
CA VAL A 7 5.60 7.22 -19.23
C VAL A 7 6.89 7.92 -18.87
N GLU A 8 7.11 8.19 -17.60
CA GLU A 8 8.32 8.84 -17.09
C GLU A 8 9.35 7.85 -16.53
N THR A 9 8.90 6.65 -16.16
CA THR A 9 9.73 5.68 -15.46
C THR A 9 9.66 4.31 -16.10
N VAL A 10 10.77 3.58 -16.04
CA VAL A 10 10.86 2.18 -16.48
C VAL A 10 11.37 1.33 -15.32
N ALA A 11 10.61 0.30 -14.96
CA ALA A 11 11.02 -0.64 -13.94
C ALA A 11 12.08 -1.60 -14.48
N ILE A 12 13.22 -1.69 -13.80
CA ILE A 12 14.30 -2.58 -14.16
C ILE A 12 14.33 -3.73 -13.15
N ALA A 13 14.13 -4.95 -13.66
CA ALA A 13 14.34 -6.16 -12.90
C ALA A 13 15.82 -6.56 -12.95
N PRO A 14 16.38 -7.08 -11.86
CA PRO A 14 17.69 -7.70 -11.91
C PRO A 14 17.64 -8.97 -12.75
N ARG A 15 18.76 -9.34 -13.36
CA ARG A 15 18.95 -10.67 -13.95
C ARG A 15 18.99 -11.71 -12.86
N ASN A 16 18.37 -12.84 -13.10
CA ASN A 16 18.44 -13.99 -12.21
C ASN A 16 19.56 -14.96 -12.61
N LEU A 17 19.72 -16.06 -11.90
CA LEU A 17 20.74 -17.06 -12.21
C LEU A 17 20.57 -17.68 -13.62
N VAL A 18 19.34 -17.89 -14.05
CA VAL A 18 19.07 -18.41 -15.39
C VAL A 18 19.48 -17.38 -16.45
N ASP A 19 19.09 -16.12 -16.26
CA ASP A 19 19.49 -15.04 -17.17
C ASP A 19 21.02 -14.92 -17.22
N ALA A 20 21.70 -14.97 -16.09
CA ALA A 20 23.15 -14.92 -16.02
C ALA A 20 23.80 -16.05 -16.81
N ALA A 21 23.30 -17.27 -16.70
CA ALA A 21 23.78 -18.41 -17.45
C ALA A 21 23.53 -18.26 -18.98
N VAL A 22 22.34 -17.77 -19.36
CA VAL A 22 21.97 -17.59 -20.79
C VAL A 22 22.79 -16.45 -21.43
N TYR A 23 23.02 -15.36 -20.71
CA TYR A 23 23.77 -14.21 -21.23
C TYR A 23 25.28 -14.28 -20.99
N GLY A 24 25.77 -15.36 -20.37
CA GLY A 24 27.20 -15.54 -20.09
C GLY A 24 27.74 -14.52 -19.08
N VAL A 25 26.94 -14.12 -18.12
CA VAL A 25 27.33 -13.18 -17.07
C VAL A 25 28.18 -13.88 -16.03
N GLU A 26 29.34 -13.32 -15.73
CA GLU A 26 30.22 -13.82 -14.67
C GLU A 26 29.59 -13.55 -13.30
N LEU A 27 29.36 -14.63 -12.54
CA LEU A 27 28.78 -14.50 -11.20
C LEU A 27 29.83 -13.97 -10.20
N PRO A 28 29.46 -13.04 -9.32
CA PRO A 28 30.31 -12.65 -8.21
C PRO A 28 30.74 -13.86 -7.37
N ALA A 29 31.97 -13.86 -6.89
CA ALA A 29 32.57 -15.00 -6.18
C ALA A 29 31.71 -15.51 -5.00
N HIS A 30 31.10 -14.60 -4.23
CA HIS A 30 30.22 -14.96 -3.11
C HIS A 30 28.91 -15.62 -3.58
N VAL A 31 28.38 -15.24 -4.76
CA VAL A 31 27.19 -15.89 -5.37
C VAL A 31 27.56 -17.28 -5.85
N SER A 32 28.67 -17.39 -6.59
CA SER A 32 29.16 -18.67 -7.08
C SER A 32 29.42 -19.67 -5.95
N SER A 33 30.08 -19.21 -4.86
CA SER A 33 30.33 -20.04 -3.66
C SER A 33 29.02 -20.53 -3.03
N TYR A 34 28.04 -19.63 -2.87
CA TYR A 34 26.73 -19.97 -2.31
C TYR A 34 25.99 -20.98 -3.17
N VAL A 35 25.98 -20.81 -4.49
CA VAL A 35 25.32 -21.72 -5.44
C VAL A 35 25.96 -23.11 -5.41
N VAL A 36 27.30 -23.19 -5.33
CA VAL A 36 28.03 -24.47 -5.23
C VAL A 36 27.73 -25.17 -3.91
N GLU A 37 27.67 -24.43 -2.82
CA GLU A 37 27.36 -24.98 -1.49
C GLU A 37 25.91 -25.52 -1.41
N HIS A 38 24.95 -24.86 -2.07
CA HIS A 38 23.53 -25.20 -2.06
C HIS A 38 23.06 -25.82 -3.39
N ARG A 39 23.92 -26.57 -4.07
CA ARG A 39 23.64 -27.20 -5.37
C ARG A 39 22.45 -28.15 -5.38
N ASP A 40 22.08 -28.68 -4.24
CA ASP A 40 20.89 -29.52 -4.02
C ASP A 40 19.57 -28.72 -4.04
N GLN A 41 19.63 -27.39 -3.96
CA GLN A 41 18.50 -26.46 -3.92
C GLN A 41 18.47 -25.54 -5.16
N LEU A 42 19.16 -25.87 -6.23
CA LEU A 42 19.28 -25.03 -7.43
C LEU A 42 17.94 -24.56 -7.98
N GLU A 43 16.90 -25.38 -7.94
CA GLU A 43 15.56 -25.02 -8.41
C GLU A 43 14.96 -23.82 -7.66
N LEU A 44 15.30 -23.66 -6.39
CA LEU A 44 14.85 -22.52 -5.56
C LEU A 44 15.67 -21.26 -5.82
N LEU A 45 16.87 -21.41 -6.38
CA LEU A 45 17.81 -20.31 -6.61
C LEU A 45 17.70 -19.73 -8.03
N TRP A 46 17.14 -20.45 -8.98
CA TRP A 46 17.12 -20.06 -10.40
C TRP A 46 16.54 -18.67 -10.66
N ASP A 47 15.47 -18.31 -9.97
CA ASP A 47 14.81 -17.00 -10.09
C ASP A 47 15.41 -15.92 -9.18
N MET A 48 16.48 -16.25 -8.44
CA MET A 48 17.09 -15.29 -7.52
C MET A 48 17.98 -14.30 -8.26
N PRO A 49 17.88 -13.00 -7.94
CA PRO A 49 18.63 -11.94 -8.60
C PRO A 49 20.13 -12.02 -8.31
N VAL A 50 20.93 -11.81 -9.34
CA VAL A 50 22.42 -11.83 -9.25
C VAL A 50 23.05 -10.50 -9.63
N GLU A 51 22.46 -9.77 -10.59
CA GLU A 51 22.96 -8.44 -11.00
C GLU A 51 21.85 -7.57 -11.58
N PHE A 52 22.11 -6.27 -11.66
CA PHE A 52 21.30 -5.36 -12.48
C PHE A 52 22.02 -5.11 -13.82
N PRO A 53 21.29 -5.17 -14.96
CA PRO A 53 21.86 -4.91 -16.27
C PRO A 53 22.15 -3.43 -16.48
N ASP A 54 23.41 -3.03 -16.44
CA ASP A 54 23.85 -1.62 -16.60
C ASP A 54 23.39 -1.03 -17.93
N GLU A 55 23.35 -1.85 -19.00
CA GLU A 55 22.86 -1.43 -20.31
C GLU A 55 21.38 -1.05 -20.30
N ALA A 56 20.55 -1.68 -19.43
CA ALA A 56 19.16 -1.31 -19.31
C ALA A 56 18.99 0.07 -18.64
N PHE A 57 19.79 0.36 -17.62
CA PHE A 57 19.80 1.69 -17.01
C PHE A 57 20.28 2.76 -18.00
N ALA A 58 21.34 2.48 -18.74
CA ALA A 58 21.85 3.39 -19.76
C ALA A 58 20.82 3.65 -20.88
N ALA A 59 20.12 2.62 -21.33
CA ALA A 59 19.05 2.75 -22.33
C ALA A 59 17.88 3.60 -21.83
N VAL A 60 17.45 3.40 -20.58
CA VAL A 60 16.39 4.20 -19.95
C VAL A 60 16.81 5.67 -19.82
N ALA A 61 18.04 5.92 -19.35
CA ALA A 61 18.58 7.27 -19.23
C ALA A 61 18.71 7.98 -20.60
N SER A 62 19.19 7.27 -21.64
CA SER A 62 19.31 7.81 -23.00
C SER A 62 17.95 8.15 -23.63
N ALA A 63 16.89 7.49 -23.19
CA ALA A 63 15.52 7.80 -23.59
C ALA A 63 14.89 8.95 -22.78
N GLY A 64 15.64 9.58 -21.88
CA GLY A 64 15.15 10.68 -21.03
C GLY A 64 14.16 10.21 -19.94
N MET A 65 14.14 8.92 -19.62
CA MET A 65 13.28 8.33 -18.60
C MET A 65 14.08 8.00 -17.32
N LYS A 66 13.38 7.81 -16.22
CA LYS A 66 13.99 7.42 -14.94
C LYS A 66 13.86 5.91 -14.72
N ALA A 67 14.95 5.29 -14.27
CA ALA A 67 14.96 3.88 -13.93
C ALA A 67 14.39 3.66 -12.51
N VAL A 68 13.59 2.61 -12.35
CA VAL A 68 13.03 2.17 -11.07
C VAL A 68 13.46 0.73 -10.81
N PRO A 69 14.48 0.51 -9.96
CA PRO A 69 14.92 -0.83 -9.62
C PRO A 69 13.84 -1.65 -8.92
N ARG A 70 13.71 -2.92 -9.29
CA ARG A 70 12.88 -3.90 -8.56
C ARG A 70 13.78 -4.68 -7.61
N LEU A 71 13.51 -4.54 -6.32
CA LEU A 71 14.32 -5.13 -5.26
C LEU A 71 13.64 -6.35 -4.66
N SER A 72 14.44 -7.35 -4.31
CA SER A 72 14.02 -8.57 -3.61
C SER A 72 15.07 -8.94 -2.55
N ASN A 73 15.00 -10.14 -2.00
CA ASN A 73 15.87 -10.60 -0.92
C ASN A 73 16.57 -11.93 -1.27
N PRO A 74 17.54 -11.95 -2.18
CA PRO A 74 18.31 -13.16 -2.44
C PRO A 74 19.20 -13.53 -1.24
N PRO A 75 19.50 -14.82 -1.02
CA PRO A 75 20.25 -15.27 0.16
C PRO A 75 21.69 -14.73 0.23
N TRP A 76 22.27 -14.35 -0.89
CA TRP A 76 23.60 -13.73 -0.97
C TRP A 76 23.58 -12.20 -0.87
N GLY A 77 22.41 -11.59 -0.63
CA GLY A 77 22.22 -10.15 -0.59
C GLY A 77 21.86 -9.56 -1.95
N MET A 78 21.11 -8.46 -1.93
CA MET A 78 20.68 -7.77 -3.14
C MET A 78 21.88 -7.11 -3.85
N PRO A 79 22.06 -7.29 -5.19
CA PRO A 79 23.08 -6.56 -5.94
C PRO A 79 22.94 -5.05 -5.75
N GLU A 80 24.06 -4.35 -5.53
CA GLU A 80 24.05 -2.93 -5.14
C GLU A 80 24.32 -1.96 -6.31
N SER A 81 24.63 -2.47 -7.51
CA SER A 81 24.97 -1.65 -8.68
C SER A 81 23.86 -0.64 -9.06
N TRP A 82 22.61 -0.89 -8.73
CA TRP A 82 21.54 0.06 -8.96
C TRP A 82 21.69 1.40 -8.21
N ARG A 83 22.46 1.44 -7.13
CA ARG A 83 22.68 2.66 -6.33
C ARG A 83 23.34 3.78 -7.12
N GLN A 84 24.26 3.45 -8.03
CA GLN A 84 24.96 4.44 -8.84
C GLN A 84 24.04 5.27 -9.75
N TYR A 85 22.82 4.79 -10.01
CA TYR A 85 21.81 5.45 -10.86
C TYR A 85 20.89 6.38 -10.08
N ASN A 86 21.09 6.56 -8.79
CA ASN A 86 20.35 7.48 -7.92
C ASN A 86 18.81 7.44 -8.13
N PRO A 87 18.16 6.28 -8.04
CA PRO A 87 16.73 6.18 -8.25
C PRO A 87 15.95 6.94 -7.18
N THR A 88 14.88 7.60 -7.56
CA THR A 88 13.96 8.27 -6.61
C THR A 88 12.86 7.34 -6.08
N LEU A 89 12.72 6.18 -6.70
CA LEU A 89 11.74 5.15 -6.37
C LEU A 89 12.36 3.77 -6.58
N VAL A 90 12.08 2.84 -5.67
CA VAL A 90 12.30 1.40 -5.86
C VAL A 90 10.99 0.66 -5.70
N ILE A 91 10.83 -0.48 -6.35
CA ILE A 91 9.64 -1.35 -6.21
C ILE A 91 10.07 -2.65 -5.56
N LEU A 92 9.38 -3.06 -4.49
CA LEU A 92 9.61 -4.37 -3.90
C LEU A 92 9.04 -5.45 -4.81
N GLY A 93 9.91 -6.33 -5.30
CA GLY A 93 9.59 -7.27 -6.36
C GLY A 93 9.22 -8.69 -5.91
N ALA A 94 9.39 -9.03 -4.63
CA ALA A 94 9.23 -10.37 -4.08
C ALA A 94 8.45 -10.40 -2.78
N VAL A 95 8.27 -11.60 -2.23
CA VAL A 95 7.58 -11.83 -0.93
C VAL A 95 8.39 -11.24 0.23
N GLU A 96 9.70 -11.22 0.13
CA GLU A 96 10.59 -10.67 1.15
C GLU A 96 11.26 -9.40 0.66
N SER A 97 11.26 -8.40 1.53
CA SER A 97 11.92 -7.12 1.30
C SER A 97 13.45 -7.28 1.44
N PRO A 98 14.25 -6.48 0.75
CA PRO A 98 15.70 -6.56 0.85
C PRO A 98 16.18 -6.41 2.30
N GLY A 99 17.04 -7.34 2.71
CA GLY A 99 17.58 -7.41 4.07
C GLY A 99 16.69 -8.09 5.12
N PHE A 100 15.55 -8.66 4.73
CA PHE A 100 14.71 -9.42 5.66
C PHE A 100 15.39 -10.75 6.05
N PRO A 101 15.33 -11.20 7.33
CA PRO A 101 14.75 -10.48 8.48
C PRO A 101 15.72 -9.54 9.20
N ASP A 102 17.05 -9.74 9.07
CA ASP A 102 18.02 -9.21 10.03
C ASP A 102 18.67 -7.87 9.60
N ARG A 103 18.64 -7.54 8.30
CA ARG A 103 19.31 -6.38 7.72
C ARG A 103 18.35 -5.27 7.26
N LEU A 104 17.08 -5.33 7.64
CA LEU A 104 16.07 -4.33 7.26
C LEU A 104 16.48 -2.90 7.65
N GLY A 105 17.10 -2.74 8.83
CA GLY A 105 17.56 -1.43 9.31
C GLY A 105 18.69 -0.81 8.46
N GLU A 106 19.50 -1.62 7.77
CA GLU A 106 20.53 -1.14 6.85
C GLU A 106 19.88 -0.53 5.60
N TYR A 107 18.93 -1.26 5.00
CA TYR A 107 18.21 -0.78 3.83
C TYR A 107 17.30 0.41 4.15
N ALA A 108 16.67 0.44 5.33
CA ALA A 108 15.88 1.59 5.77
C ALA A 108 16.72 2.86 5.86
N ARG A 109 17.91 2.78 6.45
CA ARG A 109 18.87 3.90 6.50
C ARG A 109 19.30 4.33 5.11
N LEU A 110 19.68 3.38 4.26
CA LEU A 110 20.07 3.65 2.88
C LEU A 110 18.98 4.39 2.10
N PHE A 111 17.73 3.93 2.19
CA PHE A 111 16.61 4.57 1.49
C PHE A 111 16.33 5.97 2.03
N ALA A 112 16.46 6.17 3.35
CA ALA A 112 16.31 7.49 3.95
C ALA A 112 17.43 8.45 3.50
N GLU A 113 18.69 8.01 3.50
CA GLU A 113 19.86 8.81 3.08
C GLU A 113 19.78 9.20 1.60
N MET A 114 19.32 8.29 0.74
CA MET A 114 19.15 8.55 -0.69
C MET A 114 17.83 9.26 -1.03
N GLY A 115 16.93 9.47 -0.06
CA GLY A 115 15.60 10.05 -0.30
C GLY A 115 14.69 9.16 -1.18
N ILE A 116 14.91 7.85 -1.16
CA ILE A 116 14.20 6.87 -2.00
C ILE A 116 12.80 6.62 -1.46
N ARG A 117 11.81 6.66 -2.34
CA ARG A 117 10.46 6.17 -2.06
C ARG A 117 10.38 4.67 -2.28
N VAL A 118 9.63 3.98 -1.43
CA VAL A 118 9.46 2.53 -1.49
C VAL A 118 8.10 2.19 -2.07
N GLY A 119 8.10 1.58 -3.24
CA GLY A 119 6.90 1.10 -3.92
C GLY A 119 6.47 -0.27 -3.38
N VAL A 120 5.33 -0.31 -2.68
CA VAL A 120 4.74 -1.53 -2.13
C VAL A 120 3.64 -2.02 -3.07
N VAL A 121 3.79 -3.25 -3.56
CA VAL A 121 2.85 -3.85 -4.52
C VAL A 121 1.57 -4.26 -3.80
N GLU A 122 0.44 -3.80 -4.31
CA GLU A 122 -0.88 -4.12 -3.76
C GLU A 122 -1.17 -5.62 -3.83
N PHE A 123 -1.81 -6.14 -2.79
CA PHE A 123 -2.14 -7.56 -2.60
C PHE A 123 -0.93 -8.50 -2.47
N ALA A 124 0.29 -7.99 -2.43
CA ALA A 124 1.48 -8.77 -2.13
C ALA A 124 1.82 -8.67 -0.64
N GLN A 125 1.96 -9.81 0.01
CA GLN A 125 2.49 -9.85 1.38
C GLN A 125 4.02 -9.69 1.30
N GLN A 126 4.49 -8.45 1.42
CA GLN A 126 5.92 -8.13 1.38
C GLN A 126 6.46 -8.04 2.81
N LYS A 127 7.04 -9.14 3.29
CA LYS A 127 7.61 -9.24 4.64
C LYS A 127 8.71 -8.18 4.81
N GLY A 128 8.67 -7.46 5.90
CA GLY A 128 9.65 -6.42 6.22
C GLY A 128 9.38 -5.06 5.59
N ALA A 129 8.43 -4.91 4.66
CA ALA A 129 8.16 -3.63 4.01
C ALA A 129 7.86 -2.47 4.99
N PRO A 130 7.05 -2.64 6.05
CA PRO A 130 6.78 -1.55 6.99
C PRO A 130 8.01 -1.05 7.76
N GLN A 131 9.07 -1.86 7.85
CA GLN A 131 10.31 -1.50 8.52
C GLN A 131 11.31 -0.78 7.60
N LEU A 132 11.13 -0.87 6.27
CA LEU A 132 12.06 -0.27 5.29
C LEU A 132 11.93 1.24 5.16
N ALA A 133 10.72 1.76 5.33
CA ALA A 133 10.47 3.20 5.21
C ALA A 133 9.25 3.61 6.03
N PRO A 134 9.18 4.86 6.51
CA PRO A 134 7.98 5.40 7.10
C PRO A 134 6.86 5.51 6.04
N ALA A 135 5.60 5.55 6.48
CA ALA A 135 4.44 5.68 5.59
C ALA A 135 4.56 6.89 4.63
N SER A 136 5.19 7.97 5.08
CA SER A 136 5.46 9.18 4.29
C SER A 136 6.45 8.99 3.13
N GLN A 137 7.13 7.86 3.05
CA GLN A 137 8.02 7.48 1.94
C GLN A 137 7.49 6.27 1.16
N MET A 138 6.38 5.67 1.58
CA MET A 138 5.79 4.53 0.90
C MET A 138 4.76 4.97 -0.14
N VAL A 139 4.81 4.36 -1.31
CA VAL A 139 3.82 4.54 -2.37
C VAL A 139 3.20 3.20 -2.77
N ARG A 140 1.89 3.18 -2.99
CA ARG A 140 1.20 1.98 -3.43
C ARG A 140 1.36 1.77 -4.93
N VAL A 141 1.77 0.56 -5.29
CA VAL A 141 1.98 0.12 -6.68
C VAL A 141 0.89 -0.87 -7.05
N HIS A 142 0.23 -0.66 -8.17
CA HIS A 142 -0.69 -1.65 -8.75
C HIS A 142 -0.16 -2.13 -10.09
N GLY A 143 -0.13 -3.44 -10.29
CA GLY A 143 0.21 -4.08 -11.54
C GLY A 143 -0.70 -5.27 -11.80
N ILE A 144 -0.94 -5.56 -13.07
CA ILE A 144 -1.63 -6.78 -13.52
C ILE A 144 -0.55 -7.79 -13.90
N ASN A 145 -0.66 -9.02 -13.44
CA ASN A 145 0.30 -10.06 -13.81
C ASN A 145 0.17 -10.42 -15.29
N GLN A 146 1.24 -10.94 -15.91
CA GLN A 146 1.30 -11.15 -17.36
C GLN A 146 0.19 -12.08 -17.86
N ARG A 147 -0.04 -13.21 -17.19
CA ARG A 147 -1.08 -14.18 -17.61
C ARG A 147 -2.48 -13.55 -17.59
N GLU A 148 -2.80 -12.79 -16.56
CA GLU A 148 -4.07 -12.12 -16.45
C GLU A 148 -4.20 -10.99 -17.48
N LEU A 149 -3.12 -10.23 -17.72
CA LEU A 149 -3.08 -9.15 -18.71
C LEU A 149 -3.46 -9.66 -20.10
N GLU A 150 -2.89 -10.79 -20.54
CA GLU A 150 -3.17 -11.39 -21.85
C GLU A 150 -4.63 -11.84 -22.01
N SER A 151 -5.28 -12.20 -20.90
CA SER A 151 -6.69 -12.67 -20.90
C SER A 151 -7.72 -11.55 -20.86
N LEU A 152 -7.32 -10.32 -20.52
CA LEU A 152 -8.25 -9.20 -20.32
C LEU A 152 -8.42 -8.37 -21.60
N SER A 153 -9.63 -7.80 -21.77
CA SER A 153 -9.86 -6.76 -22.78
C SER A 153 -9.20 -5.43 -22.36
N ALA A 154 -8.86 -4.60 -23.35
CA ALA A 154 -8.27 -3.28 -23.13
C ALA A 154 -9.09 -2.43 -22.14
N ASP A 155 -10.41 -2.39 -22.30
CA ASP A 155 -11.32 -1.62 -21.44
C ASP A 155 -11.31 -2.11 -19.99
N ARG A 156 -11.23 -3.42 -19.77
CA ARG A 156 -11.12 -3.99 -18.42
C ARG A 156 -9.80 -3.65 -17.76
N ILE A 157 -8.70 -3.67 -18.52
CA ILE A 157 -7.37 -3.27 -18.03
C ILE A 157 -7.40 -1.81 -17.60
N VAL A 158 -7.84 -0.90 -18.47
CA VAL A 158 -7.95 0.53 -18.19
C VAL A 158 -8.84 0.79 -16.97
N SER A 159 -10.03 0.21 -16.95
CA SER A 159 -10.98 0.36 -15.83
C SER A 159 -10.38 -0.11 -14.50
N ARG A 160 -9.58 -1.18 -14.51
CA ARG A 160 -8.94 -1.72 -13.31
C ARG A 160 -7.87 -0.77 -12.77
N TYR A 161 -7.02 -0.21 -13.62
CA TYR A 161 -6.04 0.79 -13.21
C TYR A 161 -6.71 2.06 -12.69
N LEU A 162 -7.72 2.58 -13.37
CA LEU A 162 -8.48 3.77 -12.94
C LEU A 162 -9.15 3.56 -11.57
N ARG A 163 -9.73 2.37 -11.35
CA ARG A 163 -10.29 2.02 -10.05
C ARG A 163 -9.21 1.99 -8.95
N GLY A 164 -8.04 1.46 -9.26
CA GLY A 164 -6.89 1.50 -8.35
C GLY A 164 -6.55 2.93 -7.91
N VAL A 165 -6.48 3.86 -8.86
CA VAL A 165 -6.19 5.26 -8.58
C VAL A 165 -7.31 5.92 -7.77
N ARG A 166 -8.57 5.72 -8.14
CA ARG A 166 -9.73 6.41 -7.54
C ARG A 166 -10.10 5.89 -6.15
N GLU A 167 -10.04 4.58 -5.95
CA GLU A 167 -10.61 3.93 -4.77
C GLU A 167 -9.56 3.42 -3.79
N ARG A 168 -8.32 3.18 -4.25
CA ARG A 168 -7.30 2.47 -3.44
C ARG A 168 -6.01 3.25 -3.23
N ASN A 169 -5.99 4.53 -3.58
CA ASN A 169 -4.81 5.39 -3.41
C ASN A 169 -3.55 4.83 -4.11
N ILE A 170 -3.70 4.23 -5.28
CA ILE A 170 -2.56 3.82 -6.09
C ILE A 170 -1.86 5.05 -6.64
N ARG A 171 -0.52 5.08 -6.50
CA ARG A 171 0.35 6.18 -6.95
C ARG A 171 1.30 5.76 -8.05
N VAL A 172 1.53 4.47 -8.21
CA VAL A 172 2.36 3.92 -9.27
C VAL A 172 1.57 2.86 -10.02
N LEU A 173 1.39 3.06 -11.31
CA LEU A 173 0.77 2.11 -12.21
C LEU A 173 1.88 1.33 -12.91
N TYR A 174 2.06 0.08 -12.50
CA TYR A 174 3.05 -0.81 -13.09
C TYR A 174 2.47 -1.53 -14.30
N LEU A 175 2.69 -0.96 -15.48
CA LEU A 175 2.21 -1.49 -16.75
C LEU A 175 3.21 -2.52 -17.31
N ARG A 176 2.68 -3.59 -17.85
CA ARG A 176 3.42 -4.58 -18.62
C ARG A 176 2.98 -4.50 -20.08
N PRO A 177 3.90 -4.69 -21.05
CA PRO A 177 3.50 -4.84 -22.44
C PRO A 177 2.78 -6.18 -22.65
N PHE A 178 1.91 -6.23 -23.64
CA PHE A 178 1.46 -7.50 -24.18
C PHE A 178 2.64 -8.20 -24.88
N LEU A 179 2.68 -9.51 -24.76
CA LEU A 179 3.71 -10.35 -25.40
C LEU A 179 3.13 -11.23 -26.50
N GLU A 180 1.80 -11.44 -26.50
CA GLU A 180 1.09 -12.35 -27.38
C GLU A 180 0.14 -11.60 -28.33
N GLY A 181 -0.17 -12.22 -29.48
CA GLY A 181 -1.09 -11.70 -30.51
C GLY A 181 -0.39 -11.10 -31.72
N GLU A 182 -1.17 -10.64 -32.70
CA GLU A 182 -0.66 -10.14 -33.99
C GLU A 182 0.22 -8.88 -33.89
N ASN A 183 -0.14 -7.96 -32.99
CA ASN A 183 0.62 -6.72 -32.77
C ASN A 183 0.60 -6.31 -31.29
N PRO A 184 1.35 -7.02 -30.44
CA PRO A 184 1.31 -6.82 -29.00
C PRO A 184 1.78 -5.42 -28.59
N TRP A 185 2.74 -4.84 -29.31
CA TRP A 185 3.22 -3.49 -29.04
C TRP A 185 2.16 -2.41 -29.30
N ALA A 186 1.49 -2.45 -30.47
CA ALA A 186 0.43 -1.53 -30.79
C ALA A 186 -0.75 -1.64 -29.80
N ARG A 187 -1.10 -2.86 -29.37
CA ARG A 187 -2.10 -3.12 -28.34
C ARG A 187 -1.69 -2.51 -27.01
N SER A 188 -0.43 -2.63 -26.60
CA SER A 188 0.12 -2.03 -25.40
C SER A 188 0.02 -0.49 -25.44
N LEU A 189 0.39 0.11 -26.55
CA LEU A 189 0.31 1.55 -26.75
C LEU A 189 -1.13 2.06 -26.75
N ALA A 190 -2.08 1.32 -27.33
CA ALA A 190 -3.49 1.69 -27.31
C ALA A 190 -4.05 1.69 -25.87
N VAL A 191 -3.73 0.69 -25.07
CA VAL A 191 -4.11 0.65 -23.65
C VAL A 191 -3.49 1.81 -22.87
N LEU A 192 -2.19 2.06 -23.09
CA LEU A 192 -1.49 3.17 -22.43
C LEU A 192 -2.15 4.50 -22.77
N THR A 193 -2.42 4.78 -24.06
CA THR A 193 -3.06 6.02 -24.49
C THR A 193 -4.44 6.18 -23.86
N SER A 194 -5.29 5.16 -23.94
CA SER A 194 -6.63 5.19 -23.34
C SER A 194 -6.57 5.43 -21.83
N LEU A 195 -5.59 4.84 -21.14
CA LEU A 195 -5.41 5.01 -19.70
C LEU A 195 -4.98 6.44 -19.36
N THR A 196 -3.99 6.98 -20.06
CA THR A 196 -3.50 8.35 -19.82
C THR A 196 -4.57 9.40 -20.12
N ASP A 197 -5.31 9.26 -21.22
CA ASP A 197 -6.41 10.15 -21.56
C ASP A 197 -7.50 10.17 -20.49
N GLN A 198 -7.89 8.98 -19.97
CA GLN A 198 -8.90 8.88 -18.92
C GLN A 198 -8.40 9.37 -17.55
N LEU A 199 -7.11 9.24 -17.26
CA LEU A 199 -6.51 9.84 -16.07
C LEU A 199 -6.55 11.38 -16.16
N HIS A 200 -6.15 11.96 -17.29
CA HIS A 200 -6.21 13.40 -17.51
C HIS A 200 -7.65 13.93 -17.46
N ALA A 201 -8.59 13.25 -18.12
CA ALA A 201 -10.02 13.58 -18.05
C ALA A 201 -10.57 13.53 -16.63
N GLY A 202 -10.01 12.63 -15.79
CA GLY A 202 -10.32 12.53 -14.36
C GLY A 202 -9.63 13.57 -13.47
N GLY A 203 -8.83 14.50 -14.05
CA GLY A 203 -8.10 15.53 -13.31
C GLY A 203 -6.79 15.08 -12.67
N TYR A 204 -6.33 13.85 -12.97
CA TYR A 204 -5.06 13.35 -12.48
C TYR A 204 -3.89 13.88 -13.31
N ARG A 205 -2.79 14.20 -12.63
CA ARG A 205 -1.52 14.56 -13.27
C ARG A 205 -0.56 13.40 -13.18
N LEU A 206 0.10 13.10 -14.29
CA LEU A 206 1.23 12.16 -14.34
C LEU A 206 2.49 12.89 -13.90
N GLY A 207 3.43 12.16 -13.31
CA GLY A 207 4.66 12.71 -12.79
C GLY A 207 5.25 11.87 -11.68
N GLU A 208 6.15 12.45 -10.89
CA GLU A 208 6.74 11.75 -9.75
C GLU A 208 5.68 11.33 -8.73
N SER A 209 5.68 10.05 -8.40
CA SER A 209 4.78 9.51 -7.39
C SER A 209 5.12 10.08 -6.01
N ALA A 210 4.13 10.57 -5.30
CA ALA A 210 4.25 10.97 -3.91
C ALA A 210 3.17 10.28 -3.08
N PRO A 211 3.47 9.87 -1.83
CA PRO A 211 2.45 9.41 -0.91
C PRO A 211 1.49 10.56 -0.60
N PHE A 212 0.27 10.24 -0.21
CA PHE A 212 -0.57 11.26 0.40
C PHE A 212 0.04 11.67 1.74
N PRO A 213 -0.05 12.96 2.09
CA PRO A 213 0.26 13.37 3.44
C PRO A 213 -0.64 12.60 4.41
N GLU A 214 -0.07 12.16 5.52
CA GLU A 214 -0.87 11.53 6.57
C GLU A 214 -1.92 12.55 7.06
N TRP A 215 -3.19 12.17 6.92
CA TRP A 215 -4.25 12.97 7.49
C TRP A 215 -4.32 12.70 8.99
N GLN A 216 -3.87 13.66 9.76
CA GLN A 216 -3.94 13.60 11.22
C GLN A 216 -5.21 14.31 11.67
N VAL A 217 -6.09 13.58 12.36
CA VAL A 217 -7.26 14.16 12.99
C VAL A 217 -6.78 15.04 14.15
N PRO A 218 -7.14 16.35 14.18
CA PRO A 218 -6.79 17.22 15.31
C PRO A 218 -7.27 16.63 16.64
N LEU A 219 -6.43 16.71 17.68
CA LEU A 219 -6.76 16.12 18.99
C LEU A 219 -8.11 16.59 19.52
N LEU A 220 -8.45 17.86 19.32
CA LEU A 220 -9.74 18.42 19.73
C LEU A 220 -10.92 17.67 19.09
N VAL A 221 -10.82 17.35 17.77
CA VAL A 221 -11.84 16.60 17.05
C VAL A 221 -11.96 15.19 17.62
N SER A 222 -10.81 14.53 17.87
CA SER A 222 -10.78 13.20 18.50
C SER A 222 -11.44 13.21 19.89
N VAL A 223 -11.16 14.21 20.71
CA VAL A 223 -11.77 14.35 22.04
C VAL A 223 -13.30 14.50 21.95
N VAL A 224 -13.80 15.30 20.99
CA VAL A 224 -15.25 15.46 20.77
C VAL A 224 -15.88 14.14 20.33
N ILE A 225 -15.22 13.39 19.42
CA ILE A 225 -15.66 12.06 19.00
C ILE A 225 -15.72 11.10 20.20
N TRP A 226 -14.65 11.04 21.00
CA TRP A 226 -14.61 10.17 22.18
C TRP A 226 -15.66 10.54 23.22
N LEU A 227 -15.95 11.84 23.41
CA LEU A 227 -17.03 12.27 24.28
C LEU A 227 -18.39 11.74 23.79
N GLY A 228 -18.65 11.79 22.48
CA GLY A 228 -19.85 11.23 21.89
C GLY A 228 -19.95 9.71 22.08
N ILE A 229 -18.84 8.98 21.91
CA ILE A 229 -18.78 7.54 22.13
C ILE A 229 -19.06 7.17 23.59
N TRP A 230 -18.41 7.84 24.54
CA TRP A 230 -18.61 7.60 25.97
C TRP A 230 -19.99 8.03 26.45
N ALA A 231 -20.55 9.10 25.89
CA ALA A 231 -21.93 9.47 26.16
C ALA A 231 -22.93 8.42 25.68
N GLY A 232 -22.69 7.84 24.47
CA GLY A 232 -23.47 6.71 23.97
C GLY A 232 -23.36 5.48 24.87
N ALA A 233 -22.17 5.12 25.31
CA ALA A 233 -21.95 4.01 26.24
C ALA A 233 -22.65 4.25 27.61
N ALA A 234 -22.55 5.48 28.14
CA ALA A 234 -23.22 5.86 29.39
C ALA A 234 -24.76 5.76 29.25
N LEU A 235 -25.32 6.21 28.14
CA LEU A 235 -26.76 6.07 27.86
C LEU A 235 -27.16 4.60 27.78
N LEU A 236 -26.36 3.75 27.14
CA LEU A 236 -26.63 2.30 27.08
C LEU A 236 -26.63 1.68 28.48
N LEU A 237 -25.67 2.02 29.33
CA LEU A 237 -25.63 1.58 30.73
C LEU A 237 -26.82 2.08 31.52
N GLY A 238 -27.23 3.33 31.33
CA GLY A 238 -28.41 3.93 31.96
C GLY A 238 -29.72 3.22 31.65
N GLU A 239 -29.79 2.49 30.53
CA GLU A 239 -30.93 1.64 30.19
C GLU A 239 -31.02 0.35 31.02
N TRP A 240 -29.92 -0.11 31.57
CA TRP A 240 -29.84 -1.34 32.38
C TRP A 240 -29.91 -1.00 33.88
N ILE A 241 -29.27 0.09 34.24
CA ILE A 241 -29.10 0.54 35.63
C ILE A 241 -29.59 2.01 35.73
N LYS A 242 -30.53 2.27 36.60
CA LYS A 242 -31.08 3.61 36.79
C LYS A 242 -30.07 4.49 37.56
N PHE A 243 -29.17 5.15 36.83
CA PHE A 243 -28.28 6.16 37.38
C PHE A 243 -28.86 7.57 37.25
N PRO A 244 -28.57 8.47 38.16
CA PRO A 244 -28.82 9.91 38.00
C PRO A 244 -28.09 10.43 36.73
N ALA A 245 -28.69 11.39 36.02
CA ALA A 245 -28.09 11.99 34.83
C ALA A 245 -26.68 12.56 35.10
N SER A 246 -26.43 13.10 36.29
CA SER A 246 -25.10 13.57 36.68
C SER A 246 -24.03 12.48 36.69
N VAL A 247 -24.37 11.25 37.09
CA VAL A 247 -23.44 10.11 37.08
C VAL A 247 -23.16 9.66 35.65
N LEU A 248 -24.15 9.64 34.76
CA LEU A 248 -23.98 9.32 33.35
C LEU A 248 -23.06 10.33 32.64
N TRP A 249 -23.27 11.64 32.90
CA TRP A 249 -22.40 12.67 32.36
C TRP A 249 -20.97 12.60 32.92
N ALA A 250 -20.85 12.39 34.22
CA ALA A 250 -19.54 12.22 34.86
C ALA A 250 -18.78 11.03 34.25
N SER A 251 -19.46 9.90 34.03
CA SER A 251 -18.82 8.71 33.40
C SER A 251 -18.39 8.98 31.94
N ALA A 252 -19.17 9.73 31.18
CA ALA A 252 -18.79 10.12 29.80
C ALA A 252 -17.55 11.02 29.80
N VAL A 253 -17.49 12.00 30.67
CA VAL A 253 -16.33 12.91 30.80
C VAL A 253 -15.08 12.15 31.28
N LEU A 254 -15.21 11.32 32.31
CA LEU A 254 -14.10 10.53 32.84
C LEU A 254 -13.58 9.52 31.80
N GLY A 255 -14.48 8.84 31.10
CA GLY A 255 -14.09 7.92 30.01
C GLY A 255 -13.36 8.64 28.88
N THR A 256 -13.83 9.83 28.49
CA THR A 256 -13.15 10.67 27.51
C THR A 256 -11.75 11.09 27.99
N ALA A 257 -11.64 11.54 29.23
CA ALA A 257 -10.35 11.90 29.80
C ALA A 257 -9.37 10.72 29.86
N ALA A 258 -9.86 9.53 30.25
CA ALA A 258 -9.05 8.31 30.26
C ALA A 258 -8.58 7.93 28.85
N THR A 259 -9.47 8.00 27.84
CA THR A 259 -9.12 7.72 26.44
C THR A 259 -8.11 8.75 25.90
N THR A 260 -8.28 10.04 26.27
CA THR A 260 -7.31 11.09 25.90
C THR A 260 -5.95 10.85 26.54
N ALA A 261 -5.91 10.50 27.83
CA ALA A 261 -4.65 10.18 28.50
C ALA A 261 -3.97 8.93 27.90
N LEU A 262 -4.74 7.93 27.50
CA LEU A 262 -4.22 6.77 26.77
C LEU A 262 -3.69 7.16 25.39
N ALA A 263 -4.37 8.05 24.68
CA ALA A 263 -3.97 8.50 23.34
C ALA A 263 -2.63 9.25 23.37
N LEU A 264 -2.33 9.99 24.44
CA LEU A 264 -1.03 10.63 24.61
C LEU A 264 0.13 9.64 24.76
N LYS A 265 -0.16 8.39 25.15
CA LYS A 265 0.84 7.30 25.28
C LYS A 265 0.80 6.36 24.08
N ASN A 266 -0.37 6.02 23.60
CA ASN A 266 -0.59 5.12 22.49
C ASN A 266 -1.90 5.46 21.78
N LEU A 267 -1.79 6.28 20.74
CA LEU A 267 -2.93 6.76 19.95
C LEU A 267 -3.70 5.60 19.30
N GLN A 268 -2.98 4.63 18.75
CA GLN A 268 -3.60 3.49 18.07
C GLN A 268 -4.47 2.65 19.01
N LEU A 269 -3.98 2.36 20.20
CA LEU A 269 -4.75 1.60 21.20
C LEU A 269 -5.99 2.38 21.67
N ALA A 270 -5.88 3.69 21.86
CA ALA A 270 -7.00 4.54 22.23
C ALA A 270 -8.09 4.55 21.14
N GLN A 271 -7.69 4.68 19.88
CA GLN A 271 -8.60 4.63 18.73
C GLN A 271 -9.29 3.27 18.59
N GLN A 272 -8.55 2.17 18.73
CA GLN A 272 -9.11 0.82 18.66
C GLN A 272 -10.12 0.56 19.77
N GLY A 273 -9.81 0.99 21.01
CA GLY A 273 -10.71 0.88 22.15
C GLY A 273 -11.99 1.70 21.96
N ALA A 274 -11.86 2.94 21.48
CA ALA A 274 -13.00 3.80 21.18
C ALA A 274 -13.86 3.24 20.04
N ALA A 275 -13.26 2.72 18.97
CA ALA A 275 -13.95 2.09 17.87
C ALA A 275 -14.73 0.85 18.31
N PHE A 276 -14.13 -0.01 19.13
CA PHE A 276 -14.80 -1.17 19.71
C PHE A 276 -16.00 -0.76 20.55
N LEU A 277 -15.84 0.24 21.44
CA LEU A 277 -16.92 0.75 22.29
C LEU A 277 -18.08 1.32 21.45
N ALA A 278 -17.77 2.07 20.39
CA ALA A 278 -18.76 2.62 19.48
C ALA A 278 -19.52 1.50 18.72
N ALA A 279 -18.80 0.49 18.23
CA ALA A 279 -19.37 -0.65 17.51
C ALA A 279 -20.35 -1.48 18.36
N VAL A 280 -20.18 -1.46 19.68
CA VAL A 280 -21.10 -2.14 20.61
C VAL A 280 -22.24 -1.21 21.05
N ALA A 281 -21.91 0.02 21.46
CA ALA A 281 -22.88 0.91 22.10
C ALA A 281 -23.96 1.39 21.13
N PHE A 282 -23.59 1.87 19.93
CA PHE A 282 -24.57 2.49 19.04
C PHE A 282 -25.59 1.50 18.43
N PRO A 283 -25.22 0.31 17.96
CA PRO A 283 -26.22 -0.68 17.52
C PRO A 283 -27.16 -1.13 18.64
N CYS A 284 -26.64 -1.32 19.86
CA CYS A 284 -27.48 -1.69 21.01
C CYS A 284 -28.49 -0.58 21.38
N LEU A 285 -28.07 0.69 21.39
CA LEU A 285 -28.95 1.83 21.59
C LEU A 285 -30.01 1.92 20.47
N ALA A 286 -29.59 1.73 19.22
CA ALA A 286 -30.46 1.78 18.08
C ALA A 286 -31.56 0.71 18.14
N LEU A 287 -31.24 -0.48 18.61
CA LEU A 287 -32.21 -1.56 18.82
C LEU A 287 -33.21 -1.23 19.91
N LYS A 288 -32.80 -0.55 20.97
CA LYS A 288 -33.68 -0.16 22.10
C LYS A 288 -34.58 1.04 21.83
N ALA A 289 -34.14 1.98 21.02
CA ALA A 289 -34.85 3.23 20.74
C ALA A 289 -36.24 3.08 20.09
N LYS A 290 -36.86 1.85 20.08
CA LYS A 290 -37.89 1.53 19.11
C LYS A 290 -39.11 0.78 19.55
N ARG A 291 -39.47 0.82 20.80
CA ARG A 291 -40.78 0.34 21.20
C ARG A 291 -41.89 1.15 20.48
N GLY A 292 -42.66 0.51 19.60
CA GLY A 292 -43.90 1.06 19.04
C GLY A 292 -43.88 1.57 17.59
N ARG A 293 -42.74 1.54 16.86
CA ARG A 293 -42.68 2.00 15.45
C ARG A 293 -42.76 0.85 14.43
N SER A 294 -43.16 1.18 13.18
CA SER A 294 -43.21 0.21 12.07
C SER A 294 -41.81 -0.41 11.80
N THR A 295 -41.79 -1.61 11.19
CA THR A 295 -40.54 -2.32 10.87
C THR A 295 -39.59 -1.49 10.01
N LEU A 296 -40.11 -0.69 9.06
CA LEU A 296 -39.34 0.18 8.19
C LEU A 296 -38.69 1.34 8.99
N ALA A 297 -39.42 1.97 9.90
CA ALA A 297 -38.91 3.01 10.79
C ALA A 297 -37.85 2.48 11.77
N ARG A 298 -37.97 1.20 12.14
CA ARG A 298 -36.95 0.51 12.93
C ARG A 298 -35.67 0.30 12.15
N PHE A 299 -35.78 -0.19 10.93
CA PHE A 299 -34.62 -0.40 10.06
C PHE A 299 -33.90 0.93 9.77
N ALA A 300 -34.63 1.97 9.37
CA ALA A 300 -34.07 3.26 9.06
C ALA A 300 -33.33 3.89 10.25
N ALA A 301 -33.86 3.79 11.48
CA ALA A 301 -33.22 4.34 12.65
C ALA A 301 -32.00 3.49 13.10
N VAL A 302 -32.03 2.12 12.99
CA VAL A 302 -30.84 1.27 13.28
C VAL A 302 -29.74 1.59 12.31
N SER A 303 -30.07 1.63 11.01
CA SER A 303 -29.10 1.99 9.97
C SER A 303 -28.56 3.40 10.18
N GLY A 304 -29.43 4.38 10.43
CA GLY A 304 -29.01 5.77 10.65
C GLY A 304 -28.08 5.95 11.85
N VAL A 305 -28.43 5.34 13.00
CA VAL A 305 -27.57 5.43 14.21
C VAL A 305 -26.28 4.67 14.03
N SER A 306 -26.30 3.49 13.38
CA SER A 306 -25.08 2.69 13.12
C SER A 306 -24.17 3.39 12.12
N ILE A 307 -24.73 4.00 11.05
CA ILE A 307 -23.94 4.78 10.08
C ILE A 307 -23.35 6.03 10.73
N ALA A 308 -24.16 6.78 11.50
CA ALA A 308 -23.66 7.96 12.20
C ALA A 308 -22.55 7.59 13.20
N GLY A 309 -22.72 6.48 13.95
CA GLY A 309 -21.68 5.99 14.85
C GLY A 309 -20.43 5.52 14.11
N GLY A 310 -20.57 4.86 12.95
CA GLY A 310 -19.45 4.43 12.13
C GLY A 310 -18.70 5.57 11.42
N LEU A 311 -19.37 6.68 11.13
CA LEU A 311 -18.72 7.89 10.59
C LEU A 311 -17.93 8.68 11.62
N LEU A 312 -18.16 8.43 12.92
CA LEU A 312 -17.45 9.07 14.04
C LEU A 312 -16.20 8.28 14.46
N VAL A 313 -15.96 7.10 13.91
CA VAL A 313 -14.83 6.21 14.19
C VAL A 313 -13.89 6.09 13.01
#